data_2372c5400495c489857cb172e5f54f71
#
_entry.id   2372c5400495c489857cb172e5f54f71
#
_cell.length_a   1.000
_cell.length_b   1.000
_cell.length_c   1.000
_cell.angle_alpha   90.00
_cell.angle_beta   90.00
_cell.angle_gamma   90.00
#
_symmetry.space_group_name_H-M   'P 1'
#
loop_
_entity.id
_entity.type
_entity.pdbx_description
1 polymer ?
#
loop_
_entity_poly.entity_id
_entity_poly.type
_entity_poly.pdbx_seq_one_letter_code
_entity_poly.pdbx_strand_id
1 'polypeptide(L)'
;RTYYTEGIKNNYNEELIKKKDEESFNDFIILGSINFYRTEVKLENISLTRINSEDAINVINSKFEIDNIEFVENGSDSIDFDFSEGVMNNANFYNIGNDAIDFSGSNVTLKKAYFYRVSDKAISAGENSKINITDIIASKSYTGIAAKDGSMVKAKNIVMKDVQIPFASFLKKFEYEVPTLFLKNVKTKDFLEKWLVDETSKIFYDNSPVGKITKNIIPIIYEKNVDLIK
;
A
#
# COMPACT_ATOMS: atom_id res chain seq x y z
N ARG A 1 22.79 14.32 -1.13
CA ARG A 1 23.52 13.08 -0.82
C ARG A 1 22.54 11.92 -0.94
N THR A 2 22.93 10.90 -1.68
CA THR A 2 22.16 9.66 -1.79
C THR A 2 22.66 8.70 -0.71
N TYR A 3 21.75 8.15 0.09
CA TYR A 3 22.08 7.16 1.11
C TYR A 3 21.64 5.78 0.63
N TYR A 4 22.52 4.79 0.69
CA TYR A 4 22.21 3.40 0.39
C TYR A 4 22.25 2.61 1.70
N THR A 5 21.17 1.87 1.99
CA THR A 5 21.17 0.88 3.06
C THR A 5 20.94 -0.50 2.47
N GLU A 6 21.90 -1.41 2.61
CA GLU A 6 21.70 -2.82 2.28
C GLU A 6 21.26 -3.59 3.51
N GLY A 7 20.22 -4.39 3.33
CA GLY A 7 19.58 -5.34 4.22
C GLY A 7 20.09 -5.46 5.65
N ILE A 8 19.49 -4.74 6.56
CA ILE A 8 19.64 -5.07 7.98
C ILE A 8 18.81 -6.32 8.25
N LYS A 9 19.47 -7.45 8.48
CA LYS A 9 18.79 -8.65 9.01
C LYS A 9 18.40 -8.37 10.45
N ASN A 10 17.12 -8.14 10.70
CA ASN A 10 16.59 -8.12 12.06
C ASN A 10 16.57 -9.55 12.59
N ASN A 11 17.62 -9.95 13.32
CA ASN A 11 17.58 -11.13 14.16
C ASN A 11 16.70 -10.81 15.39
N TYR A 12 15.38 -10.79 15.22
CA TYR A 12 14.46 -10.81 16.34
C TYR A 12 14.48 -12.23 16.92
N ASN A 13 15.01 -12.37 18.11
CA ASN A 13 14.94 -13.58 18.89
C ASN A 13 13.48 -13.73 19.32
N GLU A 14 12.76 -14.75 18.81
CA GLU A 14 11.40 -15.09 19.25
C GLU A 14 11.29 -15.32 20.77
N GLU A 15 12.41 -15.58 21.45
CA GLU A 15 12.46 -15.70 22.91
C GLU A 15 12.27 -14.35 23.65
N LEU A 16 12.54 -13.21 23.04
CA LEU A 16 12.29 -11.90 23.66
C LEU A 16 10.81 -11.55 23.68
N ILE A 17 10.02 -12.13 22.79
CA ILE A 17 8.56 -11.93 22.73
C ILE A 17 7.85 -12.73 23.84
N LYS A 18 8.46 -13.80 24.35
CA LYS A 18 7.84 -14.71 25.36
C LYS A 18 8.12 -14.35 26.81
N LYS A 19 8.93 -13.34 27.10
CA LYS A 19 9.21 -12.89 28.48
C LYS A 19 8.65 -11.49 28.68
N LYS A 20 7.33 -11.39 28.83
CA LYS A 20 6.70 -10.20 29.37
C LYS A 20 5.80 -10.55 30.51
N ASP A 21 6.30 -10.25 31.68
CA ASP A 21 5.50 -10.12 32.89
C ASP A 21 4.62 -8.88 32.79
N GLU A 22 3.44 -9.02 33.37
CA GLU A 22 2.29 -8.14 33.35
C GLU A 22 2.55 -6.77 34.00
N GLU A 23 3.27 -5.88 33.35
CA GLU A 23 3.15 -4.44 33.69
C GLU A 23 3.17 -3.58 32.44
N SER A 24 2.01 -3.02 32.19
CA SER A 24 1.58 -2.17 31.12
C SER A 24 2.53 -1.04 30.73
N PHE A 25 3.24 -1.20 29.66
CA PHE A 25 3.46 -0.13 28.69
C PHE A 25 2.99 -0.66 27.33
N ASN A 26 2.25 0.16 26.60
CA ASN A 26 1.86 -0.17 25.21
C ASN A 26 3.13 -0.51 24.43
N ASP A 27 3.37 -1.78 24.22
CA ASP A 27 4.48 -2.27 23.45
C ASP A 27 4.27 -1.85 21.98
N PHE A 28 4.89 -0.77 21.59
CA PHE A 28 5.05 -0.45 20.20
C PHE A 28 5.96 -1.50 19.58
N ILE A 29 5.37 -2.41 18.84
CA ILE A 29 6.13 -3.29 17.96
C ILE A 29 6.61 -2.43 16.80
N ILE A 30 7.89 -2.14 16.77
CA ILE A 30 8.53 -1.43 15.67
C ILE A 30 8.83 -2.46 14.59
N LEU A 31 8.10 -2.45 13.49
CA LEU A 31 8.18 -3.44 12.42
C LEU A 31 9.11 -3.02 11.28
N GLY A 32 9.33 -1.73 11.10
CA GLY A 32 10.16 -1.19 10.05
C GLY A 32 11.67 -1.24 10.32
N SER A 33 12.47 -1.35 9.27
CA SER A 33 13.92 -1.15 9.37
C SER A 33 14.27 0.30 9.70
N ILE A 34 13.49 1.25 9.19
CA ILE A 34 13.56 2.67 9.53
C ILE A 34 12.19 3.10 10.05
N ASN A 35 12.14 3.65 11.25
CA ASN A 35 10.87 4.04 11.85
C ASN A 35 10.88 5.51 12.25
N PHE A 36 9.81 6.20 11.91
CA PHE A 36 9.54 7.57 12.29
C PHE A 36 8.26 7.61 13.12
N TYR A 37 8.35 8.08 14.35
CA TYR A 37 7.23 8.11 15.28
C TYR A 37 7.02 9.48 15.88
N ARG A 38 5.83 10.05 15.70
CA ARG A 38 5.43 11.38 16.23
C ARG A 38 6.45 12.48 15.92
N THR A 39 6.84 12.58 14.64
CA THR A 39 7.88 13.55 14.22
C THR A 39 7.52 14.18 12.87
N GLU A 40 8.30 15.17 12.46
CA GLU A 40 8.28 15.68 11.10
C GLU A 40 9.37 14.96 10.29
N VAL A 41 8.99 14.41 9.15
CA VAL A 41 9.86 13.59 8.29
C VAL A 41 10.06 14.29 6.96
N LYS A 42 11.31 14.54 6.61
CA LYS A 42 11.67 14.98 5.26
C LYS A 42 12.70 14.04 4.67
N LEU A 43 12.34 13.34 3.59
CA LEU A 43 13.21 12.42 2.89
C LEU A 43 13.38 12.86 1.45
N GLU A 44 14.61 13.01 1.01
CA GLU A 44 14.94 13.41 -0.36
C GLU A 44 16.09 12.54 -0.90
N ASN A 45 15.94 12.04 -2.12
CA ASN A 45 16.97 11.28 -2.82
C ASN A 45 17.44 10.04 -2.03
N ILE A 46 16.50 9.20 -1.64
CA ILE A 46 16.73 7.98 -0.86
C ILE A 46 16.58 6.76 -1.77
N SER A 47 17.50 5.81 -1.67
CA SER A 47 17.35 4.48 -2.26
C SER A 47 17.53 3.41 -1.19
N LEU A 48 16.59 2.47 -1.11
CA LEU A 48 16.54 1.37 -0.16
C LEU A 48 16.49 0.05 -0.93
N THR A 49 17.43 -0.84 -0.64
CA THR A 49 17.60 -2.05 -1.43
C THR A 49 17.73 -3.29 -0.53
N ARG A 50 16.99 -4.35 -0.88
CA ARG A 50 17.06 -5.67 -0.23
C ARG A 50 16.78 -5.63 1.27
N ILE A 51 15.79 -4.87 1.66
CA ILE A 51 15.28 -4.83 3.03
C ILE A 51 14.37 -6.05 3.25
N ASN A 52 14.55 -6.75 4.36
CA ASN A 52 13.80 -7.97 4.69
C ASN A 52 13.00 -7.87 6.01
N SER A 53 12.87 -6.67 6.59
CA SER A 53 11.91 -6.40 7.66
C SER A 53 10.48 -6.41 7.14
N GLU A 54 9.50 -6.40 8.01
CA GLU A 54 8.09 -6.30 7.64
C GLU A 54 7.86 -5.04 6.79
N ASP A 55 8.37 -3.88 7.25
CA ASP A 55 8.42 -2.66 6.46
C ASP A 55 9.86 -2.20 6.24
N ALA A 56 10.20 -1.68 5.07
CA ALA A 56 11.49 -1.02 4.90
C ALA A 56 11.50 0.35 5.61
N ILE A 57 10.43 1.11 5.49
CA ILE A 57 10.17 2.33 6.27
C ILE A 57 8.78 2.24 6.88
N ASN A 58 8.64 2.59 8.18
CA ASN A 58 7.35 2.84 8.81
C ASN A 58 7.28 4.28 9.34
N VAL A 59 6.21 5.01 8.98
CA VAL A 59 5.95 6.41 9.37
C VAL A 59 4.67 6.45 10.20
N ILE A 60 4.80 6.64 11.51
CA ILE A 60 3.72 6.49 12.48
C ILE A 60 3.37 7.83 13.12
N ASN A 61 2.09 8.23 13.04
CA ASN A 61 1.53 9.43 13.66
C ASN A 61 2.42 10.67 13.41
N SER A 62 2.84 10.85 12.16
CA SER A 62 3.85 11.81 11.76
C SER A 62 3.40 12.65 10.56
N LYS A 63 4.02 13.83 10.40
CA LYS A 63 3.90 14.61 9.16
C LYS A 63 5.10 14.33 8.28
N PHE A 64 4.88 14.20 6.96
CA PHE A 64 5.98 13.89 6.07
C PHE A 64 5.94 14.64 4.73
N GLU A 65 7.14 14.85 4.20
CA GLU A 65 7.40 15.26 2.83
C GLU A 65 8.49 14.34 2.26
N ILE A 66 8.14 13.56 1.25
CA ILE A 66 9.06 12.60 0.61
C ILE A 66 9.15 12.93 -0.87
N ASP A 67 10.37 13.11 -1.38
CA ASP A 67 10.63 13.34 -2.78
C ASP A 67 11.82 12.51 -3.29
N ASN A 68 11.65 11.89 -4.44
CA ASN A 68 12.65 11.06 -5.09
C ASN A 68 13.15 9.91 -4.19
N ILE A 69 12.26 8.96 -3.94
CA ILE A 69 12.56 7.74 -3.19
C ILE A 69 12.47 6.51 -4.09
N GLU A 70 13.37 5.55 -3.87
CA GLU A 70 13.41 4.30 -4.61
C GLU A 70 13.54 3.10 -3.67
N PHE A 71 12.76 2.06 -3.94
CA PHE A 71 12.80 0.77 -3.26
C PHE A 71 13.07 -0.34 -4.27
N VAL A 72 14.06 -1.19 -3.99
CA VAL A 72 14.51 -2.24 -4.90
C VAL A 72 14.70 -3.56 -4.15
N GLU A 73 14.01 -4.62 -4.60
CA GLU A 73 14.17 -5.98 -4.08
C GLU A 73 13.88 -6.08 -2.56
N ASN A 74 12.86 -5.40 -2.07
CA ASN A 74 12.43 -5.56 -0.68
C ASN A 74 11.60 -6.83 -0.52
N GLY A 75 11.85 -7.57 0.55
CA GLY A 75 11.24 -8.87 0.79
C GLY A 75 9.77 -8.80 1.26
N SER A 76 9.35 -7.69 1.84
CA SER A 76 7.99 -7.42 2.31
C SER A 76 7.58 -6.00 1.90
N ASP A 77 6.87 -5.23 2.78
CA ASP A 77 6.37 -3.90 2.46
C ASP A 77 7.51 -2.88 2.31
N SER A 78 7.37 -1.96 1.35
CA SER A 78 8.40 -0.97 1.17
C SER A 78 8.22 0.24 2.09
N ILE A 79 7.01 0.77 2.17
CA ILE A 79 6.72 1.87 3.10
C ILE A 79 5.30 1.78 3.61
N ASP A 80 5.17 1.89 4.93
CA ASP A 80 3.89 1.92 5.63
C ASP A 80 3.69 3.28 6.31
N PHE A 81 2.46 3.78 6.25
CA PHE A 81 2.03 5.04 6.85
C PHE A 81 0.85 4.81 7.79
N ASP A 82 1.12 4.86 9.09
CA ASP A 82 0.13 4.73 10.14
C ASP A 82 -0.27 6.10 10.69
N PHE A 83 -1.55 6.47 10.58
CA PHE A 83 -2.12 7.70 11.15
C PHE A 83 -1.31 8.96 10.81
N SER A 84 -0.74 8.99 9.61
CA SER A 84 0.21 10.01 9.18
C SER A 84 -0.37 10.88 8.07
N GLU A 85 0.16 12.09 7.90
CA GLU A 85 -0.26 13.00 6.86
C GLU A 85 0.92 13.58 6.08
N GLY A 86 0.78 13.70 4.77
CA GLY A 86 1.87 14.29 3.99
C GLY A 86 1.77 14.11 2.49
N VAL A 87 2.90 14.34 1.86
CA VAL A 87 3.06 14.28 0.41
C VAL A 87 4.24 13.38 0.05
N MET A 88 4.02 12.50 -0.92
CA MET A 88 5.07 11.72 -1.56
C MET A 88 5.10 12.02 -3.06
N ASN A 89 6.26 12.38 -3.58
CA ASN A 89 6.49 12.62 -5.01
C ASN A 89 7.62 11.74 -5.53
N ASN A 90 7.57 11.41 -6.82
CA ASN A 90 8.65 10.73 -7.54
C ASN A 90 9.13 9.45 -6.83
N ALA A 91 8.22 8.52 -6.56
CA ALA A 91 8.52 7.26 -5.88
C ALA A 91 8.64 6.10 -6.88
N ASN A 92 9.64 5.27 -6.72
CA ASN A 92 9.88 4.13 -7.60
C ASN A 92 10.01 2.84 -6.79
N PHE A 93 9.33 1.78 -7.25
CA PHE A 93 9.26 0.49 -6.57
C PHE A 93 9.55 -0.64 -7.56
N TYR A 94 10.58 -1.45 -7.29
CA TYR A 94 11.03 -2.54 -8.16
C TYR A 94 11.18 -3.84 -7.38
N ASN A 95 10.49 -4.90 -7.81
CA ASN A 95 10.55 -6.25 -7.23
C ASN A 95 10.23 -6.25 -5.72
N ILE A 96 9.02 -5.86 -5.37
CA ILE A 96 8.56 -5.77 -3.98
C ILE A 96 7.80 -7.05 -3.60
N GLY A 97 8.15 -7.61 -2.45
CA GLY A 97 7.67 -8.92 -2.01
C GLY A 97 6.24 -8.93 -1.48
N ASN A 98 5.73 -7.80 -0.99
CA ASN A 98 4.35 -7.64 -0.52
C ASN A 98 3.76 -6.33 -1.04
N ASP A 99 3.28 -5.39 -0.20
CA ASP A 99 2.74 -4.11 -0.62
C ASP A 99 3.87 -3.10 -0.90
N ALA A 100 3.77 -2.32 -1.97
CA ALA A 100 4.75 -1.28 -2.20
C ALA A 100 4.50 -0.06 -1.30
N ILE A 101 3.25 0.33 -1.12
CA ILE A 101 2.83 1.35 -0.16
C ILE A 101 1.57 0.85 0.55
N ASP A 102 1.57 0.81 1.89
CA ASP A 102 0.36 0.63 2.70
C ASP A 102 0.02 1.91 3.48
N PHE A 103 -1.24 2.21 3.60
CA PHE A 103 -1.78 3.35 4.33
C PHE A 103 -2.84 2.87 5.31
N SER A 104 -2.63 3.14 6.58
CA SER A 104 -3.59 2.90 7.66
C SER A 104 -3.95 4.21 8.37
N GLY A 105 -5.22 4.63 8.31
CA GLY A 105 -5.70 5.83 8.97
C GLY A 105 -5.08 7.16 8.50
N SER A 106 -4.48 7.18 7.32
CA SER A 106 -3.59 8.25 6.88
C SER A 106 -4.22 9.19 5.85
N ASN A 107 -3.71 10.43 5.76
CA ASN A 107 -4.17 11.45 4.80
C ASN A 107 -3.01 11.87 3.88
N VAL A 108 -2.96 11.33 2.66
CA VAL A 108 -1.77 11.43 1.82
C VAL A 108 -2.07 11.87 0.40
N THR A 109 -1.17 12.69 -0.15
CA THR A 109 -1.10 12.99 -1.58
C THR A 109 0.12 12.30 -2.20
N LEU A 110 -0.13 11.36 -3.12
CA LEU A 110 0.89 10.65 -3.89
C LEU A 110 0.93 11.16 -5.33
N LYS A 111 2.08 11.57 -5.80
CA LYS A 111 2.28 12.06 -7.17
C LYS A 111 3.46 11.39 -7.84
N LYS A 112 3.29 10.98 -9.10
CA LYS A 112 4.34 10.40 -9.94
C LYS A 112 5.02 9.20 -9.29
N ALA A 113 4.33 8.07 -9.21
CA ALA A 113 4.94 6.84 -8.75
C ALA A 113 4.97 5.79 -9.86
N TYR A 114 6.03 4.98 -9.82
CA TYR A 114 6.25 3.87 -10.73
C TYR A 114 6.40 2.56 -9.95
N PHE A 115 5.64 1.54 -10.37
CA PHE A 115 5.62 0.22 -9.73
C PHE A 115 5.93 -0.87 -10.77
N TYR A 116 6.90 -1.70 -10.47
CA TYR A 116 7.28 -2.81 -11.31
C TYR A 116 7.50 -4.08 -10.49
N ARG A 117 6.71 -5.13 -10.75
CA ARG A 117 6.73 -6.40 -10.02
C ARG A 117 6.50 -6.22 -8.52
N VAL A 118 5.30 -5.79 -8.18
CA VAL A 118 4.81 -5.79 -6.80
C VAL A 118 3.99 -7.06 -6.59
N SER A 119 4.36 -7.85 -5.60
CA SER A 119 3.79 -9.20 -5.42
C SER A 119 2.38 -9.17 -4.84
N ASP A 120 2.01 -8.14 -4.07
CA ASP A 120 0.65 -7.99 -3.57
C ASP A 120 0.04 -6.68 -4.11
N LYS A 121 0.05 -5.57 -3.39
CA LYS A 121 -0.59 -4.33 -3.84
C LYS A 121 0.43 -3.23 -4.12
N ALA A 122 0.33 -2.59 -5.29
CA ALA A 122 1.14 -1.41 -5.54
C ALA A 122 0.77 -0.27 -4.59
N ILE A 123 -0.53 -0.09 -4.33
CA ILE A 123 -1.06 0.88 -3.36
C ILE A 123 -2.20 0.22 -2.59
N SER A 124 -2.06 0.14 -1.28
CA SER A 124 -3.04 -0.36 -0.32
C SER A 124 -3.50 0.80 0.56
N ALA A 125 -4.79 1.04 0.68
CA ALA A 125 -5.35 2.08 1.53
C ALA A 125 -6.47 1.51 2.41
N GLY A 126 -6.28 1.52 3.71
CA GLY A 126 -7.20 0.99 4.70
C GLY A 126 -7.46 1.94 5.87
N GLU A 127 -8.35 1.51 6.75
CA GLU A 127 -8.58 2.11 8.06
C GLU A 127 -8.93 3.60 8.03
N ASN A 128 -9.93 3.97 7.21
CA ASN A 128 -10.38 5.35 7.01
C ASN A 128 -9.34 6.28 6.36
N SER A 129 -8.35 5.75 5.65
CA SER A 129 -7.38 6.57 4.92
C SER A 129 -8.03 7.44 3.84
N LYS A 130 -7.48 8.64 3.63
CA LYS A 130 -7.90 9.59 2.60
C LYS A 130 -6.73 9.85 1.66
N ILE A 131 -6.73 9.21 0.50
CA ILE A 131 -5.59 9.20 -0.40
C ILE A 131 -5.93 9.88 -1.73
N ASN A 132 -5.11 10.86 -2.11
CA ASN A 132 -5.17 11.50 -3.43
C ASN A 132 -3.98 11.06 -4.27
N ILE A 133 -4.23 10.45 -5.42
CA ILE A 133 -3.22 9.83 -6.27
C ILE A 133 -3.23 10.45 -7.66
N THR A 134 -2.06 10.80 -8.18
CA THR A 134 -1.95 11.29 -9.57
C THR A 134 -0.69 10.73 -10.25
N ASP A 135 -0.82 10.47 -11.57
CA ASP A 135 0.29 10.15 -12.46
C ASP A 135 1.04 8.87 -12.07
N ILE A 136 0.32 7.75 -12.05
CA ILE A 136 0.83 6.43 -11.65
C ILE A 136 1.03 5.54 -12.86
N ILE A 137 2.15 4.84 -12.87
CA ILE A 137 2.42 3.74 -13.79
C ILE A 137 2.71 2.48 -12.99
N ALA A 138 1.96 1.40 -13.24
CA ALA A 138 2.21 0.10 -12.63
C ALA A 138 2.27 -1.00 -13.68
N SER A 139 3.17 -1.96 -13.47
CA SER A 139 3.27 -3.12 -14.37
C SER A 139 3.75 -4.38 -13.66
N LYS A 140 3.29 -5.54 -14.19
CA LYS A 140 3.64 -6.87 -13.70
C LYS A 140 3.38 -7.05 -12.20
N SER A 141 2.28 -6.53 -11.71
CA SER A 141 1.92 -6.55 -10.30
C SER A 141 0.61 -7.33 -10.09
N TYR A 142 0.36 -7.77 -8.86
CA TYR A 142 -0.87 -8.51 -8.59
C TYR A 142 -2.06 -7.55 -8.49
N THR A 143 -2.08 -6.67 -7.51
CA THR A 143 -3.11 -5.62 -7.38
C THR A 143 -2.50 -4.25 -7.64
N GLY A 144 -3.21 -3.40 -8.37
CA GLY A 144 -2.81 -2.02 -8.58
C GLY A 144 -3.15 -1.12 -7.39
N ILE A 145 -4.40 -0.68 -7.29
CA ILE A 145 -4.88 0.16 -6.18
C ILE A 145 -6.01 -0.55 -5.47
N ALA A 146 -5.87 -0.75 -4.16
CA ALA A 146 -6.88 -1.30 -3.28
C ALA A 146 -7.36 -0.25 -2.27
N ALA A 147 -8.68 0.00 -2.24
CA ALA A 147 -9.34 0.75 -1.18
C ALA A 147 -10.03 -0.22 -0.22
N LYS A 148 -9.69 -0.17 1.05
CA LYS A 148 -10.19 -1.07 2.10
C LYS A 148 -10.76 -0.27 3.28
N ASP A 149 -11.65 -0.87 4.06
CA ASP A 149 -11.93 -0.51 5.44
C ASP A 149 -12.15 0.99 5.67
N GLY A 150 -13.22 1.55 5.11
CA GLY A 150 -13.62 2.95 5.26
C GLY A 150 -12.78 3.95 4.48
N SER A 151 -11.76 3.52 3.76
CA SER A 151 -10.87 4.44 3.07
C SER A 151 -11.53 5.10 1.84
N MET A 152 -11.12 6.33 1.56
CA MET A 152 -11.52 7.08 0.38
C MET A 152 -10.30 7.38 -0.49
N VAL A 153 -10.23 6.74 -1.65
CA VAL A 153 -9.13 6.92 -2.60
C VAL A 153 -9.62 7.65 -3.84
N LYS A 154 -8.92 8.72 -4.24
CA LYS A 154 -9.16 9.45 -5.48
C LYS A 154 -7.90 9.33 -6.35
N ALA A 155 -8.02 8.65 -7.50
CA ALA A 155 -6.88 8.40 -8.37
C ALA A 155 -7.13 8.91 -9.79
N LYS A 156 -6.13 9.60 -10.35
CA LYS A 156 -6.20 10.22 -11.68
C LYS A 156 -4.92 9.97 -12.47
N ASN A 157 -5.07 9.82 -13.80
CA ASN A 157 -3.96 9.58 -14.75
C ASN A 157 -3.20 8.29 -14.42
N ILE A 158 -3.87 7.18 -14.46
CA ILE A 158 -3.34 5.88 -14.09
C ILE A 158 -3.10 5.02 -15.34
N VAL A 159 -1.90 4.49 -15.46
CA VAL A 159 -1.55 3.54 -16.53
C VAL A 159 -1.10 2.23 -15.91
N MET A 160 -1.77 1.14 -16.25
CA MET A 160 -1.42 -0.19 -15.74
C MET A 160 -1.33 -1.19 -16.90
N LYS A 161 -0.27 -2.00 -16.89
CA LYS A 161 -0.08 -3.08 -17.86
C LYS A 161 0.36 -4.35 -17.16
N ASP A 162 -0.29 -5.47 -17.48
CA ASP A 162 0.03 -6.76 -16.85
C ASP A 162 -0.10 -6.68 -15.32
N VAL A 163 -1.20 -6.07 -14.87
CA VAL A 163 -1.62 -6.03 -13.47
C VAL A 163 -2.88 -6.87 -13.36
N GLN A 164 -2.85 -7.92 -12.54
CA GLN A 164 -3.91 -8.92 -12.52
C GLN A 164 -5.25 -8.32 -12.10
N ILE A 165 -5.24 -7.49 -11.05
CA ILE A 165 -6.41 -6.77 -10.53
C ILE A 165 -6.04 -5.28 -10.43
N PRO A 166 -6.24 -4.49 -11.50
CA PRO A 166 -5.89 -3.06 -11.49
C PRO A 166 -6.52 -2.28 -10.35
N PHE A 167 -7.79 -2.54 -10.02
CA PHE A 167 -8.53 -1.79 -9.01
C PHE A 167 -9.42 -2.69 -8.17
N ALA A 168 -9.28 -2.58 -6.85
CA ALA A 168 -10.12 -3.30 -5.88
C ALA A 168 -10.70 -2.35 -4.83
N SER A 169 -11.93 -2.62 -4.38
CA SER A 169 -12.54 -1.94 -3.24
C SER A 169 -13.32 -2.96 -2.41
N PHE A 170 -12.96 -3.14 -1.14
CA PHE A 170 -13.56 -4.16 -0.29
C PHE A 170 -13.42 -3.88 1.19
N LEU A 171 -14.36 -4.42 1.98
CA LEU A 171 -14.36 -4.37 3.43
C LEU A 171 -13.68 -5.64 3.98
N LYS A 172 -12.55 -5.49 4.66
CA LYS A 172 -11.82 -6.58 5.34
C LYS A 172 -12.12 -6.61 6.84
N LYS A 173 -12.25 -5.42 7.42
CA LYS A 173 -12.48 -5.19 8.85
C LYS A 173 -13.88 -4.59 9.04
N PHE A 174 -14.81 -5.38 9.56
CA PHE A 174 -16.24 -5.02 9.63
C PHE A 174 -16.57 -3.86 10.59
N GLU A 175 -15.64 -3.46 11.42
CA GLU A 175 -15.74 -2.29 12.30
C GLU A 175 -15.56 -0.95 11.59
N TYR A 176 -15.10 -0.97 10.32
CA TYR A 176 -14.94 0.23 9.51
C TYR A 176 -16.12 0.45 8.57
N GLU A 177 -16.24 1.69 8.08
CA GLU A 177 -17.20 2.03 7.04
C GLU A 177 -16.81 1.44 5.67
N VAL A 178 -17.73 1.58 4.72
CA VAL A 178 -17.56 1.08 3.35
C VAL A 178 -16.50 1.90 2.60
N PRO A 179 -15.46 1.27 2.04
CA PRO A 179 -14.46 1.99 1.26
C PRO A 179 -14.99 2.42 -0.11
N THR A 180 -14.38 3.48 -0.64
CA THR A 180 -14.74 4.02 -1.96
C THR A 180 -13.51 4.43 -2.75
N LEU A 181 -13.44 3.96 -4.00
CA LEU A 181 -12.38 4.30 -4.96
C LEU A 181 -12.95 5.13 -6.11
N PHE A 182 -12.47 6.35 -6.27
CA PHE A 182 -12.81 7.25 -7.38
C PHE A 182 -11.67 7.31 -8.40
N LEU A 183 -11.98 7.05 -9.66
CA LEU A 183 -11.00 6.92 -10.72
C LEU A 183 -11.32 7.87 -11.88
N LYS A 184 -10.29 8.49 -12.43
CA LYS A 184 -10.39 9.34 -13.61
C LYS A 184 -9.20 9.15 -14.53
N ASN A 185 -9.45 9.09 -15.85
CA ASN A 185 -8.41 8.92 -16.86
C ASN A 185 -7.49 7.71 -16.57
N VAL A 186 -8.05 6.50 -16.66
CA VAL A 186 -7.31 5.25 -16.46
C VAL A 186 -7.13 4.48 -17.77
N LYS A 187 -5.93 3.96 -17.98
CA LYS A 187 -5.58 3.07 -19.09
C LYS A 187 -5.06 1.76 -18.52
N THR A 188 -5.71 0.66 -18.85
CA THR A 188 -5.32 -0.67 -18.39
C THR A 188 -5.24 -1.63 -19.56
N LYS A 189 -4.26 -2.54 -19.50
CA LYS A 189 -4.07 -3.60 -20.51
C LYS A 189 -3.54 -4.86 -19.82
N ASP A 190 -3.95 -6.03 -20.32
CA ASP A 190 -3.50 -7.34 -19.85
C ASP A 190 -3.78 -7.53 -18.35
N PHE A 191 -5.05 -7.80 -17.99
CA PHE A 191 -5.55 -8.01 -16.63
C PHE A 191 -6.54 -9.19 -16.59
N LEU A 192 -6.78 -9.73 -15.39
CA LEU A 192 -7.82 -10.74 -15.15
C LEU A 192 -9.18 -10.08 -14.90
N GLU A 193 -9.27 -9.22 -13.90
CA GLU A 193 -10.48 -8.46 -13.58
C GLU A 193 -10.11 -7.00 -13.27
N LYS A 194 -10.65 -6.09 -14.08
CA LYS A 194 -10.29 -4.67 -13.96
C LYS A 194 -10.83 -3.99 -12.72
N TRP A 195 -12.07 -4.32 -12.34
CA TRP A 195 -12.83 -3.65 -11.29
C TRP A 195 -13.38 -4.69 -10.32
N LEU A 196 -12.66 -4.97 -9.25
CA LEU A 196 -13.08 -5.97 -8.26
C LEU A 196 -13.67 -5.30 -7.03
N VAL A 197 -14.94 -5.56 -6.72
CA VAL A 197 -15.64 -4.99 -5.55
C VAL A 197 -16.37 -6.07 -4.77
N ASP A 198 -16.48 -5.92 -3.45
CA ASP A 198 -17.42 -6.70 -2.65
C ASP A 198 -18.85 -6.15 -2.76
N GLU A 199 -19.80 -6.78 -2.03
CA GLU A 199 -21.22 -6.42 -2.10
C GLU A 199 -21.53 -5.00 -1.57
N THR A 200 -20.67 -4.43 -0.75
CA THR A 200 -20.91 -3.17 -0.05
C THR A 200 -20.07 -2.02 -0.59
N SER A 201 -18.86 -2.30 -1.02
CA SER A 201 -17.86 -1.30 -1.45
C SER A 201 -18.18 -0.69 -2.82
N LYS A 202 -17.47 0.38 -3.17
CA LYS A 202 -17.76 1.13 -4.40
C LYS A 202 -16.49 1.50 -5.17
N ILE A 203 -16.56 1.35 -6.50
CA ILE A 203 -15.63 1.96 -7.44
C ILE A 203 -16.41 2.85 -8.39
N PHE A 204 -15.96 4.08 -8.56
CA PHE A 204 -16.48 5.02 -9.55
C PHE A 204 -15.41 5.32 -10.59
N TYR A 205 -15.77 5.18 -11.86
CA TYR A 205 -14.96 5.64 -12.99
C TYR A 205 -15.69 6.72 -13.76
N ASP A 206 -15.09 7.92 -13.85
CA ASP A 206 -15.72 9.11 -14.41
C ASP A 206 -17.15 9.35 -13.87
N ASN A 207 -17.29 9.26 -12.54
CA ASN A 207 -18.52 9.38 -11.77
C ASN A 207 -19.59 8.29 -12.00
N SER A 208 -19.32 7.30 -12.80
CA SER A 208 -20.21 6.16 -13.02
C SER A 208 -19.76 4.97 -12.15
N PRO A 209 -20.68 4.29 -11.44
CA PRO A 209 -20.32 3.11 -10.66
C PRO A 209 -19.88 2.00 -11.61
N VAL A 210 -18.79 1.34 -11.27
CA VAL A 210 -18.24 0.20 -12.01
C VAL A 210 -17.83 -0.90 -11.04
N GLY A 211 -17.73 -2.12 -11.53
CA GLY A 211 -17.17 -3.22 -10.78
C GLY A 211 -17.99 -4.50 -10.88
N LYS A 212 -17.29 -5.61 -10.82
CA LYS A 212 -17.87 -6.93 -10.68
C LYS A 212 -18.01 -7.24 -9.18
N ILE A 213 -19.26 -7.33 -8.73
CA ILE A 213 -19.55 -7.72 -7.34
C ILE A 213 -19.11 -9.16 -7.12
N THR A 214 -18.27 -9.35 -6.12
CA THR A 214 -17.67 -10.64 -5.79
C THR A 214 -17.85 -10.97 -4.31
N LYS A 215 -18.57 -12.06 -4.00
CA LYS A 215 -18.84 -12.46 -2.60
C LYS A 215 -17.59 -12.87 -1.82
N ASN A 216 -16.63 -13.46 -2.50
CA ASN A 216 -15.43 -14.03 -1.90
C ASN A 216 -14.17 -13.27 -2.34
N ILE A 217 -14.15 -11.95 -2.13
CA ILE A 217 -13.02 -11.12 -2.58
C ILE A 217 -11.73 -11.38 -1.79
N ILE A 218 -11.83 -11.73 -0.52
CA ILE A 218 -10.68 -11.95 0.37
C ILE A 218 -9.75 -13.07 -0.15
N PRO A 219 -10.23 -14.28 -0.48
CA PRO A 219 -9.38 -15.31 -1.07
C PRO A 219 -8.75 -14.90 -2.41
N ILE A 220 -9.44 -14.09 -3.21
CA ILE A 220 -8.88 -13.60 -4.49
C ILE A 220 -7.68 -12.69 -4.22
N ILE A 221 -7.83 -11.73 -3.34
CA ILE A 221 -6.79 -10.73 -3.07
C ILE A 221 -5.62 -11.33 -2.26
N TYR A 222 -5.88 -12.05 -1.16
CA TYR A 222 -4.83 -12.47 -0.23
C TYR A 222 -4.29 -13.88 -0.49
N GLU A 223 -5.12 -14.81 -0.97
CA GLU A 223 -4.71 -16.16 -1.30
C GLU A 223 -4.40 -16.32 -2.79
N LYS A 224 -4.60 -15.26 -3.58
CA LYS A 224 -4.41 -15.23 -5.05
C LYS A 224 -5.21 -16.31 -5.77
N ASN A 225 -6.37 -16.65 -5.24
CA ASN A 225 -7.27 -17.64 -5.81
C ASN A 225 -8.08 -17.02 -6.96
N VAL A 226 -7.43 -16.87 -8.10
CA VAL A 226 -8.01 -16.25 -9.31
C VAL A 226 -9.14 -17.06 -9.96
N ASP A 227 -9.27 -18.34 -9.61
CA ASP A 227 -10.38 -19.18 -10.14
C ASP A 227 -11.75 -18.70 -9.65
N LEU A 228 -11.80 -17.96 -8.54
CA LEU A 228 -13.03 -17.35 -8.03
C LEU A 228 -13.48 -16.09 -8.81
N ILE A 229 -12.67 -15.59 -9.74
CA ILE A 229 -13.03 -14.45 -10.60
C ILE A 229 -14.00 -14.89 -11.72
N LYS A 230 -14.03 -16.16 -12.06
CA LYS A 230 -14.93 -16.74 -13.07
C LYS A 230 -16.36 -16.78 -12.54
#